data_e401c9b35835389140fad231b1a31ce1
#
_entry.id   e401c9b35835389140fad231b1a31ce1
#
_cell.length_a   1.000
_cell.length_b   1.000
_cell.length_c   1.000
_cell.angle_alpha   90.00
_cell.angle_beta   90.00
_cell.angle_gamma   90.00
#
_symmetry.space_group_name_H-M   'P 1'
#
loop_
_entity.id
_entity.type
_entity.pdbx_description
1 polymer ?
#
loop_
_entity_poly.entity_id
_entity_poly.type
_entity_poly.pdbx_seq_one_letter_code
_entity_poly.pdbx_strand_id
1 'polypeptide(L)'
;MKFLLYFFTLIIITKVSYSDEKILTLGDKEYGQHLAGECVTCHKANSNKGIPSINGYDKDVFVTLMLAYKNKEMQNPVMQMIAGRLDNEQIASLALYFNTLK
;
A
#
# COMPACT_ATOMS: atom_id res chain seq x y z
N MET A 1 10.62 -43.71 16.31
CA MET A 1 11.05 -43.02 15.07
C MET A 1 9.92 -42.39 14.26
N LYS A 2 8.69 -42.82 14.38
CA LYS A 2 7.55 -42.21 13.67
C LYS A 2 7.12 -40.83 14.25
N PHE A 3 7.52 -40.50 15.47
CA PHE A 3 7.15 -39.22 16.11
C PHE A 3 7.97 -38.02 15.64
N LEU A 4 9.16 -38.24 15.11
CA LEU A 4 10.02 -37.17 14.59
C LEU A 4 9.53 -36.63 13.24
N LEU A 5 8.84 -37.48 12.45
CA LEU A 5 8.28 -37.08 11.17
C LEU A 5 7.02 -36.22 11.32
N TYR A 6 6.25 -36.40 12.40
CA TYR A 6 5.06 -35.62 12.67
C TYR A 6 5.36 -34.22 13.23
N PHE A 7 6.52 -34.04 13.85
CA PHE A 7 6.94 -32.75 14.37
C PHE A 7 7.42 -31.79 13.26
N PHE A 8 7.84 -32.35 12.13
CA PHE A 8 8.33 -31.54 11.00
C PHE A 8 7.22 -31.03 10.08
N THR A 9 6.04 -31.61 10.15
CA THR A 9 4.92 -31.24 9.27
C THR A 9 4.01 -30.14 9.84
N LEU A 10 4.25 -29.68 11.06
CA LEU A 10 3.40 -28.67 11.70
C LEU A 10 4.03 -27.27 11.75
N ILE A 11 5.14 -27.06 11.03
CA ILE A 11 5.61 -25.71 10.75
C ILE A 11 5.04 -25.29 9.40
N ILE A 12 3.74 -25.32 9.27
CA ILE A 12 3.08 -24.48 8.28
C ILE A 12 3.16 -23.07 8.85
N ILE A 13 4.19 -22.40 8.43
CA ILE A 13 4.42 -20.99 8.61
C ILE A 13 3.17 -20.26 8.12
N THR A 14 2.31 -19.88 9.02
CA THR A 14 1.39 -18.78 8.74
C THR A 14 2.25 -17.56 8.48
N LYS A 15 2.56 -17.32 7.21
CA LYS A 15 3.05 -16.03 6.80
C LYS A 15 1.91 -15.06 6.97
N VAL A 16 1.71 -14.62 8.19
CA VAL A 16 0.87 -13.48 8.47
C VAL A 16 1.45 -12.32 7.66
N SER A 17 0.61 -11.65 6.92
CA SER A 17 0.95 -10.40 6.22
C SER A 17 1.27 -9.32 7.25
N TYR A 18 2.37 -9.49 7.91
CA TYR A 18 2.83 -8.63 9.01
C TYR A 18 3.40 -7.30 8.52
N SER A 19 3.59 -7.18 7.18
CA SER A 19 4.31 -6.05 6.61
C SER A 19 3.46 -4.80 6.45
N ASP A 20 2.19 -4.91 6.09
CA ASP A 20 1.37 -3.75 5.75
C ASP A 20 0.94 -2.96 6.99
N GLU A 21 0.52 -3.65 8.07
CA GLU A 21 0.23 -3.01 9.35
C GLU A 21 1.46 -2.32 9.94
N LYS A 22 2.62 -2.95 9.86
CA LYS A 22 3.87 -2.37 10.36
C LYS A 22 4.26 -1.13 9.58
N ILE A 23 4.09 -1.13 8.28
CA ILE A 23 4.37 0.03 7.43
C ILE A 23 3.45 1.19 7.82
N LEU A 24 2.16 0.96 8.04
CA LEU A 24 1.21 1.98 8.44
C LEU A 24 1.62 2.72 9.72
N THR A 25 2.33 2.06 10.65
CA THR A 25 2.82 2.71 11.86
C THR A 25 3.86 3.79 11.61
N LEU A 26 4.49 3.78 10.44
CA LEU A 26 5.47 4.81 10.04
C LEU A 26 4.81 6.09 9.54
N GLY A 27 3.52 6.04 9.22
CA GLY A 27 2.82 7.10 8.53
C GLY A 27 2.45 8.27 9.44
N ASP A 28 2.38 9.45 8.81
CA ASP A 28 1.85 10.68 9.37
C ASP A 28 0.84 11.27 8.38
N LYS A 29 -0.38 11.46 8.84
CA LYS A 29 -1.49 11.96 8.01
C LYS A 29 -1.21 13.35 7.45
N GLU A 30 -0.63 14.25 8.23
CA GLU A 30 -0.31 15.62 7.77
C GLU A 30 0.79 15.61 6.72
N TYR A 31 1.77 14.74 6.88
CA TYR A 31 2.79 14.52 5.86
C TYR A 31 2.17 13.95 4.57
N GLY A 32 1.22 13.04 4.71
CA GLY A 32 0.45 12.51 3.58
C GLY A 32 -0.31 13.61 2.83
N GLN A 33 -0.93 14.53 3.56
CA GLN A 33 -1.60 15.70 2.97
C GLN A 33 -0.64 16.55 2.14
N HIS A 34 0.55 16.76 2.65
CA HIS A 34 1.59 17.52 1.95
C HIS A 34 2.03 16.81 0.65
N LEU A 35 2.17 15.49 0.69
CA LEU A 35 2.59 14.69 -0.46
C LEU A 35 1.48 14.51 -1.50
N ALA A 36 0.21 14.61 -1.11
CA ALA A 36 -0.93 14.24 -1.94
C ALA A 36 -1.12 15.09 -3.19
N GLY A 37 -0.50 16.27 -3.26
CA GLY A 37 -0.63 17.16 -4.40
C GLY A 37 -0.27 16.53 -5.74
N GLU A 38 0.75 15.68 -5.77
CA GLU A 38 1.13 14.94 -6.99
C GLU A 38 0.11 13.88 -7.40
N CYS A 39 -0.56 13.29 -6.43
CA CYS A 39 -1.55 12.24 -6.67
C CYS A 39 -2.84 12.81 -7.28
N VAL A 40 -3.35 13.90 -6.72
CA VAL A 40 -4.61 14.51 -7.16
C VAL A 40 -4.53 15.18 -8.52
N THR A 41 -3.36 15.41 -9.06
CA THR A 41 -3.19 15.89 -10.43
C THR A 41 -3.79 14.92 -11.44
N CYS A 42 -3.64 13.61 -11.22
CA CYS A 42 -4.20 12.57 -12.08
C CYS A 42 -5.42 11.89 -11.45
N HIS A 43 -5.41 11.66 -10.13
CA HIS A 43 -6.49 11.00 -9.38
C HIS A 43 -7.47 12.04 -8.82
N LYS A 44 -8.14 12.76 -9.69
CA LYS A 44 -9.15 13.74 -9.28
C LYS A 44 -10.41 13.08 -8.72
N ALA A 45 -11.06 13.73 -7.76
CA ALA A 45 -12.24 13.20 -7.08
C ALA A 45 -13.39 12.84 -8.03
N ASN A 46 -13.51 13.52 -9.17
CA ASN A 46 -14.57 13.32 -10.16
C ASN A 46 -14.01 12.93 -11.53
N SER A 47 -12.94 12.16 -11.58
CA SER A 47 -12.32 11.76 -12.83
C SER A 47 -13.17 10.74 -13.59
N ASN A 48 -13.56 11.06 -14.84
CA ASN A 48 -14.29 10.16 -15.74
C ASN A 48 -13.38 9.52 -16.80
N LYS A 49 -12.05 9.64 -16.67
CA LYS A 49 -11.10 9.28 -17.74
C LYS A 49 -10.34 7.97 -17.45
N GLY A 50 -10.91 7.03 -16.71
CA GLY A 50 -10.28 5.75 -16.42
C GLY A 50 -9.23 5.77 -15.31
N ILE A 51 -8.86 6.94 -14.79
CA ILE A 51 -8.01 7.07 -13.60
C ILE A 51 -8.94 7.26 -12.40
N PRO A 52 -8.99 6.28 -11.47
CA PRO A 52 -9.97 6.33 -10.38
C PRO A 52 -9.64 7.39 -9.35
N SER A 53 -10.67 7.91 -8.68
CA SER A 53 -10.48 8.64 -7.43
C SER A 53 -9.94 7.70 -6.36
N ILE A 54 -9.03 8.21 -5.55
CA ILE A 54 -8.44 7.47 -4.42
C ILE A 54 -8.92 7.99 -3.06
N ASN A 55 -9.85 8.92 -3.05
CA ASN A 55 -10.46 9.43 -1.83
C ASN A 55 -11.23 8.32 -1.11
N GLY A 56 -11.03 8.21 0.19
CA GLY A 56 -11.71 7.21 1.01
C GLY A 56 -11.19 5.79 0.85
N TYR A 57 -10.08 5.60 0.17
CA TYR A 57 -9.48 4.29 -0.01
C TYR A 57 -9.13 3.65 1.34
N ASP A 58 -9.36 2.35 1.45
CA ASP A 58 -8.89 1.59 2.60
C ASP A 58 -7.37 1.71 2.72
N LYS A 59 -6.89 2.05 3.90
CA LYS A 59 -5.47 2.32 4.11
C LYS A 59 -4.58 1.09 3.89
N ASP A 60 -5.03 -0.10 4.27
CA ASP A 60 -4.29 -1.34 4.08
C ASP A 60 -4.22 -1.70 2.59
N VAL A 61 -5.34 -1.56 1.89
CA VAL A 61 -5.41 -1.78 0.44
C VAL A 61 -4.52 -0.78 -0.29
N PHE A 62 -4.52 0.48 0.12
CA PHE A 62 -3.65 1.51 -0.48
C PHE A 62 -2.18 1.13 -0.38
N VAL A 63 -1.72 0.74 0.82
CA VAL A 63 -0.34 0.30 1.04
C VAL A 63 -0.01 -0.91 0.18
N THR A 64 -0.88 -1.92 0.18
CA THR A 64 -0.68 -3.15 -0.61
C THR A 64 -0.52 -2.84 -2.10
N LEU A 65 -1.41 -2.02 -2.67
CA LEU A 65 -1.35 -1.65 -4.08
C LEU A 65 -0.11 -0.82 -4.41
N MET A 66 0.25 0.14 -3.58
CA MET A 66 1.42 0.98 -3.82
C MET A 66 2.72 0.18 -3.75
N LEU A 67 2.82 -0.76 -2.83
CA LEU A 67 3.97 -1.67 -2.77
C LEU A 67 4.02 -2.60 -3.98
N ALA A 68 2.87 -3.08 -4.46
CA ALA A 68 2.81 -3.91 -5.65
C ALA A 68 3.29 -3.16 -6.91
N TYR A 69 2.92 -1.90 -7.07
CA TYR A 69 3.45 -1.05 -8.14
C TYR A 69 4.95 -0.79 -7.98
N LYS A 70 5.38 -0.46 -6.76
CA LYS A 70 6.79 -0.20 -6.45
C LYS A 70 7.67 -1.41 -6.76
N ASN A 71 7.19 -2.62 -6.48
CA ASN A 71 7.89 -3.87 -6.72
C ASN A 71 7.65 -4.43 -8.14
N LYS A 72 6.93 -3.69 -8.99
CA LYS A 72 6.58 -4.06 -10.36
C LYS A 72 5.76 -5.35 -10.47
N GLU A 73 5.01 -5.68 -9.44
CA GLU A 73 4.09 -6.81 -9.40
C GLU A 73 2.75 -6.50 -10.07
N MET A 74 2.40 -5.21 -10.13
CA MET A 74 1.24 -4.72 -10.89
C MET A 74 1.69 -3.91 -12.10
N GLN A 75 1.02 -4.13 -13.24
CA GLN A 75 1.34 -3.49 -14.51
C GLN A 75 0.66 -2.14 -14.63
N ASN A 76 1.44 -1.09 -14.57
CA ASN A 76 1.13 0.27 -14.96
C ASN A 76 2.42 1.08 -14.91
N PRO A 77 3.03 1.41 -16.06
CA PRO A 77 4.33 2.09 -16.06
C PRO A 77 4.35 3.42 -15.30
N VAL A 78 3.27 4.18 -15.36
CA VAL A 78 3.17 5.47 -14.66
C VAL A 78 3.14 5.25 -13.15
N MET A 79 2.28 4.35 -12.67
CA MET A 79 2.19 4.07 -11.23
C MET A 79 3.44 3.37 -10.69
N GLN A 80 4.10 2.54 -11.49
CA GLN A 80 5.39 1.95 -11.11
C GLN A 80 6.46 3.03 -10.91
N MET A 81 6.49 4.04 -11.76
CA MET A 81 7.40 5.16 -11.65
C MET A 81 7.08 6.02 -10.41
N ILE A 82 5.83 6.34 -10.20
CA ILE A 82 5.37 7.15 -9.04
C ILE A 82 5.69 6.42 -7.73
N ALA A 83 5.22 5.18 -7.60
CA ALA A 83 5.42 4.37 -6.39
C ALA A 83 6.90 4.07 -6.13
N GLY A 84 7.68 3.89 -7.19
CA GLY A 84 9.12 3.63 -7.10
C GLY A 84 9.92 4.76 -6.44
N ARG A 85 9.42 5.98 -6.48
CA ARG A 85 10.05 7.15 -5.85
C ARG A 85 9.67 7.36 -4.39
N LEU A 86 8.67 6.61 -3.91
CA LEU A 86 8.16 6.74 -2.54
C LEU A 86 8.80 5.72 -1.63
N ASP A 87 9.16 6.12 -0.42
CA ASP A 87 9.57 5.21 0.63
C ASP A 87 8.34 4.72 1.43
N ASN A 88 8.57 3.80 2.37
CA ASN A 88 7.49 3.21 3.15
C ASN A 88 6.77 4.23 4.03
N GLU A 89 7.49 5.20 4.60
CA GLU A 89 6.89 6.28 5.39
C GLU A 89 5.97 7.15 4.53
N GLN A 90 6.40 7.50 3.32
CA GLN A 90 5.61 8.30 2.39
C GLN A 90 4.36 7.55 1.92
N ILE A 91 4.48 6.27 1.59
CA ILE A 91 3.34 5.42 1.21
C ILE A 91 2.34 5.33 2.37
N ALA A 92 2.83 5.07 3.58
CA ALA A 92 1.99 5.00 4.78
C ALA A 92 1.28 6.33 5.05
N SER A 93 1.99 7.43 4.94
CA SER A 93 1.44 8.78 5.16
C SER A 93 0.33 9.11 4.16
N LEU A 94 0.55 8.79 2.89
CA LEU A 94 -0.47 8.95 1.84
C LEU A 94 -1.70 8.07 2.11
N ALA A 95 -1.48 6.82 2.53
CA ALA A 95 -2.56 5.89 2.88
C ALA A 95 -3.45 6.44 3.98
N LEU A 96 -2.86 6.96 5.05
CA LEU A 96 -3.58 7.55 6.18
C LEU A 96 -4.36 8.81 5.76
N TYR A 97 -3.76 9.63 4.94
CA TYR A 97 -4.42 10.86 4.48
C TYR A 97 -5.62 10.56 3.57
N PHE A 98 -5.43 9.79 2.51
CA PHE A 98 -6.52 9.49 1.57
C PHE A 98 -7.66 8.70 2.21
N ASN A 99 -7.36 7.87 3.20
CA ASN A 99 -8.39 7.15 3.96
C ASN A 99 -9.37 8.09 4.68
N THR A 100 -8.93 9.29 5.06
CA THR A 100 -9.78 10.28 5.74
C THR A 100 -10.70 11.05 4.82
N LEU A 101 -10.47 11.01 3.52
CA LEU A 101 -11.26 11.74 2.54
C LEU A 101 -12.51 10.95 2.15
N LYS A 102 -13.56 11.65 1.76
CA LYS A 102 -14.80 11.02 1.30
C LYS A 102 -15.04 11.26 -0.18
#